data_ce6b8d12b661850c0153082d5147f6e3
#
_entry.id   ce6b8d12b661850c0153082d5147f6e3
#
_cell.length_a   1.000
_cell.length_b   1.000
_cell.length_c   1.000
_cell.angle_alpha   90.00
_cell.angle_beta   90.00
_cell.angle_gamma   90.00
#
_symmetry.space_group_name_H-M   'P 1'
#
loop_
_entity.id
_entity.type
_entity.pdbx_description
1 polymer ?
#
loop_
_entity_poly.entity_id
_entity_poly.type
_entity_poly.pdbx_seq_one_letter_code
_entity_poly.pdbx_strand_id
1 'polypeptide(L)'
;IGDWSSDVCSSDLMNIAEAERRTGLSRANIRFYEKEGLLTPTRGENGYRDYTEDNVQTLRKIMLLRRLRLSVPDIRAIESGEKALPEAAAGQLDVLQGDIRESEQAYAMCRAICEDRAEWNGLDVDRYQSIVLPADDPREKDRIPPAGCPWRRFFARNVDAGLYGLLWSMLSQWVFRINPDNFIQFMAGLAWTVACGYVGWLLTFVFEPVLLHYWGTTPGKWIFGLSVRDEDGNKLSIRTAYARLWGVFVYGNCYSLPFFNCYFHYKCYRACKEEELPWDLENGCSIIVREQEVRWYRVALYLLVIGLRTAAGYGIDLYAKLPPNRGEMTLAEYVENCNDCLHYNQGMAAYVQPDGSWNSDVGTGGRYYFSLGDSVSDVTVETDADGYVQSVTVVSDSQNGSCGYQERMTVYYAFAAAYAKWSWLYADHMRDDIIDDGWEYDAPDTKNVKEAHLDGLDFRYEYEYSNTDTVNVYLNQPMPYHSVLTIEKE
;
A
#
# COMPACT_ATOMS: atom_id res chain seq x y z
N ILE A 1 50.46 27.26 -49.76
CA ILE A 1 49.12 27.70 -49.34
C ILE A 1 48.75 26.71 -48.25
N GLY A 2 49.03 27.13 -47.02
CA GLY A 2 48.91 26.30 -45.84
C GLY A 2 47.45 26.18 -45.40
N ASP A 3 47.07 24.94 -45.15
CA ASP A 3 45.86 24.52 -44.52
C ASP A 3 45.97 24.79 -43.00
N TRP A 4 45.17 25.75 -42.51
CA TRP A 4 45.04 26.04 -41.10
C TRP A 4 43.90 25.17 -40.55
N SER A 5 44.14 23.87 -40.36
CA SER A 5 43.32 23.10 -39.47
C SER A 5 43.55 23.58 -38.03
N SER A 6 42.53 24.17 -37.43
CA SER A 6 42.50 24.60 -36.03
C SER A 6 42.70 23.39 -35.14
N ASP A 7 43.94 23.13 -34.71
CA ASP A 7 44.22 22.26 -33.59
C ASP A 7 43.58 22.88 -32.32
N VAL A 8 42.39 22.45 -31.98
CA VAL A 8 41.86 22.64 -30.64
C VAL A 8 42.76 21.86 -29.70
N CYS A 9 43.61 22.61 -28.98
CA CYS A 9 44.48 22.05 -27.98
C CYS A 9 43.70 21.18 -27.01
N SER A 10 44.08 19.94 -26.82
CA SER A 10 43.45 18.95 -25.92
C SER A 10 43.47 19.36 -24.44
N SER A 11 44.01 20.55 -24.12
CA SER A 11 44.03 21.15 -22.77
C SER A 11 42.74 21.87 -22.35
N ASP A 12 41.79 22.10 -23.26
CA ASP A 12 40.60 22.93 -23.00
C ASP A 12 39.35 22.09 -22.74
N LEU A 13 39.47 20.77 -22.76
CA LEU A 13 38.36 19.87 -22.49
C LEU A 13 38.30 19.53 -20.99
N MET A 14 37.16 19.66 -20.40
CA MET A 14 36.94 19.44 -18.98
C MET A 14 35.78 18.46 -18.73
N ASN A 15 35.85 17.69 -17.66
CA ASN A 15 34.74 16.83 -17.24
C ASN A 15 33.68 17.62 -16.52
N ILE A 16 32.47 16.97 -16.31
CA ILE A 16 31.33 17.60 -15.66
C ILE A 16 31.61 18.10 -14.23
N ALA A 17 32.54 17.47 -13.50
CA ALA A 17 32.92 17.90 -12.15
C ALA A 17 33.67 19.24 -12.17
N GLU A 18 34.51 19.44 -13.16
CA GLU A 18 35.21 20.70 -13.37
C GLU A 18 34.29 21.79 -13.86
N ALA A 19 33.36 21.47 -14.78
CA ALA A 19 32.29 22.39 -15.19
C ALA A 19 31.40 22.81 -14.01
N GLU A 20 31.04 21.89 -13.12
CA GLU A 20 30.32 22.17 -11.86
C GLU A 20 31.10 23.13 -10.96
N ARG A 21 32.39 22.87 -10.77
CA ARG A 21 33.25 23.70 -9.93
C ARG A 21 33.37 25.15 -10.46
N ARG A 22 33.50 25.30 -11.78
CA ARG A 22 33.70 26.61 -12.43
C ARG A 22 32.43 27.46 -12.55
N THR A 23 31.28 26.79 -12.68
CA THR A 23 29.99 27.46 -12.82
C THR A 23 29.22 27.57 -11.52
N GLY A 24 29.48 26.68 -10.54
CA GLY A 24 28.66 26.56 -9.33
C GLY A 24 27.31 25.89 -9.54
N LEU A 25 27.02 25.39 -10.76
CA LEU A 25 25.82 24.63 -11.09
C LEU A 25 26.01 23.17 -10.70
N SER A 26 24.98 22.54 -10.16
CA SER A 26 25.01 21.10 -9.93
C SER A 26 25.10 20.33 -11.25
N ARG A 27 25.67 19.12 -11.22
CA ARG A 27 25.74 18.22 -12.38
C ARG A 27 24.35 17.92 -12.96
N ALA A 28 23.34 17.90 -12.11
CA ALA A 28 21.95 17.70 -12.52
C ALA A 28 21.47 18.85 -13.40
N ASN A 29 21.75 20.11 -12.99
CA ASN A 29 21.38 21.28 -13.76
C ASN A 29 22.15 21.37 -15.09
N ILE A 30 23.45 21.02 -15.10
CA ILE A 30 24.23 20.97 -16.34
C ILE A 30 23.62 19.96 -17.34
N ARG A 31 23.26 18.76 -16.87
CA ARG A 31 22.61 17.73 -17.71
C ARG A 31 21.20 18.14 -18.14
N PHE A 32 20.49 18.87 -17.31
CA PHE A 32 19.18 19.43 -17.66
C PHE A 32 19.31 20.38 -18.84
N TYR A 33 20.21 21.34 -18.79
CA TYR A 33 20.42 22.29 -19.90
C TYR A 33 20.94 21.60 -21.18
N GLU A 34 21.73 20.53 -21.04
CA GLU A 34 22.10 19.65 -22.17
C GLU A 34 20.84 19.00 -22.78
N LYS A 35 19.97 18.42 -21.96
CA LYS A 35 18.70 17.80 -22.40
C LYS A 35 17.78 18.81 -23.07
N GLU A 36 17.76 20.02 -22.56
CA GLU A 36 16.97 21.12 -23.14
C GLU A 36 17.59 21.70 -24.42
N GLY A 37 18.73 21.18 -24.85
CA GLY A 37 19.40 21.60 -26.10
C GLY A 37 20.14 22.94 -26.00
N LEU A 38 20.25 23.53 -24.81
CA LEU A 38 20.99 24.76 -24.55
C LEU A 38 22.50 24.52 -24.40
N LEU A 39 22.93 23.28 -24.45
CA LEU A 39 24.33 22.88 -24.27
C LEU A 39 24.63 21.63 -25.08
N THR A 40 25.67 21.66 -25.88
CA THR A 40 26.13 20.54 -26.71
C THR A 40 27.54 20.15 -26.33
N PRO A 41 27.76 19.32 -25.29
CA PRO A 41 29.09 18.85 -24.96
C PRO A 41 29.59 17.87 -26.03
N THR A 42 30.89 17.85 -26.25
CA THR A 42 31.54 16.84 -27.09
C THR A 42 31.66 15.50 -26.34
N ARG A 43 31.85 14.41 -27.08
CA ARG A 43 32.17 13.11 -26.46
C ARG A 43 33.57 12.74 -26.75
N GLY A 44 34.34 12.44 -25.72
CA GLY A 44 35.71 11.92 -25.86
C GLY A 44 35.69 10.49 -26.41
N GLU A 45 36.87 10.01 -26.80
CA GLU A 45 37.05 8.64 -27.30
C GLU A 45 36.62 7.55 -26.32
N ASN A 46 36.60 7.87 -25.04
CA ASN A 46 36.14 7.00 -23.94
C ASN A 46 34.59 7.03 -23.74
N GLY A 47 33.87 7.77 -24.60
CA GLY A 47 32.40 7.90 -24.53
C GLY A 47 31.87 8.85 -23.43
N TYR A 48 32.75 9.44 -22.61
CA TYR A 48 32.36 10.42 -21.60
C TYR A 48 32.13 11.81 -22.23
N ARG A 49 31.37 12.64 -21.53
CA ARG A 49 31.08 14.03 -21.92
C ARG A 49 32.23 14.93 -21.57
N ASP A 50 32.69 15.67 -22.54
CA ASP A 50 33.72 16.69 -22.39
C ASP A 50 33.13 18.06 -22.69
N TYR A 51 33.34 19.02 -21.77
CA TYR A 51 32.83 20.39 -21.85
C TYR A 51 33.99 21.29 -22.23
N THR A 52 33.70 22.20 -23.12
CA THR A 52 34.64 23.26 -23.55
C THR A 52 34.50 24.51 -22.70
N GLU A 53 35.46 25.44 -22.82
CA GLU A 53 35.34 26.77 -22.19
C GLU A 53 34.08 27.51 -22.67
N ASP A 54 33.72 27.34 -23.96
CA ASP A 54 32.48 27.93 -24.51
C ASP A 54 31.23 27.38 -23.82
N ASN A 55 31.23 26.07 -23.50
CA ASN A 55 30.13 25.47 -22.72
C ASN A 55 30.04 26.09 -21.32
N VAL A 56 31.16 26.38 -20.67
CA VAL A 56 31.19 27.08 -19.36
C VAL A 56 30.64 28.49 -19.48
N GLN A 57 31.00 29.23 -20.51
CA GLN A 57 30.47 30.58 -20.76
C GLN A 57 28.98 30.54 -21.06
N THR A 58 28.51 29.56 -21.85
CA THR A 58 27.09 29.38 -22.10
C THR A 58 26.32 29.07 -20.79
N LEU A 59 26.85 28.20 -19.94
CA LEU A 59 26.25 27.92 -18.63
C LEU A 59 26.17 29.18 -17.75
N ARG A 60 27.23 30.03 -17.76
CA ARG A 60 27.22 31.31 -17.04
C ARG A 60 26.18 32.28 -17.57
N LYS A 61 26.00 32.35 -18.89
CA LYS A 61 24.91 33.14 -19.51
C LYS A 61 23.54 32.63 -19.09
N ILE A 62 23.31 31.33 -19.16
CA ILE A 62 22.07 30.69 -18.71
C ILE A 62 21.81 31.02 -17.24
N MET A 63 22.81 30.92 -16.36
CA MET A 63 22.69 31.30 -14.95
C MET A 63 22.26 32.76 -14.76
N LEU A 64 22.89 33.68 -15.50
CA LEU A 64 22.53 35.10 -15.43
C LEU A 64 21.06 35.30 -15.82
N LEU A 65 20.62 34.71 -16.93
CA LEU A 65 19.27 34.85 -17.43
C LEU A 65 18.23 34.20 -16.48
N ARG A 66 18.59 33.10 -15.86
CA ARG A 66 17.77 32.46 -14.81
C ARG A 66 17.66 33.31 -13.54
N ARG A 67 18.72 34.02 -13.15
CA ARG A 67 18.66 35.01 -12.07
C ARG A 67 17.71 36.17 -12.37
N LEU A 68 17.57 36.52 -13.65
CA LEU A 68 16.58 37.47 -14.12
C LEU A 68 15.17 36.86 -14.20
N ARG A 69 14.97 35.63 -13.74
CA ARG A 69 13.71 34.86 -13.78
C ARG A 69 13.18 34.56 -15.19
N LEU A 70 14.03 34.65 -16.24
CA LEU A 70 13.64 34.23 -17.58
C LEU A 70 13.41 32.71 -17.63
N SER A 71 12.39 32.30 -18.35
CA SER A 71 12.06 30.88 -18.52
C SER A 71 13.08 30.16 -19.42
N VAL A 72 13.17 28.82 -19.31
CA VAL A 72 14.06 28.03 -20.19
C VAL A 72 13.68 28.16 -21.67
N PRO A 73 12.39 28.16 -22.05
CA PRO A 73 11.96 28.44 -23.41
C PRO A 73 12.40 29.82 -23.91
N ASP A 74 12.29 30.86 -23.07
CA ASP A 74 12.77 32.21 -23.47
C ASP A 74 14.28 32.23 -23.69
N ILE A 75 15.05 31.58 -22.82
CA ILE A 75 16.50 31.44 -22.98
C ILE A 75 16.87 30.76 -24.28
N ARG A 76 16.13 29.70 -24.66
CA ARG A 76 16.31 28.99 -25.93
C ARG A 76 15.98 29.89 -27.13
N ALA A 77 14.88 30.64 -27.05
CA ALA A 77 14.51 31.60 -28.10
C ALA A 77 15.56 32.72 -28.26
N ILE A 78 16.22 33.13 -27.16
CA ILE A 78 17.32 34.10 -27.20
C ILE A 78 18.56 33.47 -27.84
N GLU A 79 18.90 32.26 -27.48
CA GLU A 79 20.07 31.54 -28.01
C GLU A 79 19.91 31.23 -29.50
N SER A 80 18.71 30.81 -29.94
CA SER A 80 18.38 30.57 -31.35
C SER A 80 18.28 31.86 -32.19
N GLY A 81 18.24 33.05 -31.55
CA GLY A 81 18.05 34.31 -32.22
C GLY A 81 16.61 34.66 -32.63
N GLU A 82 15.64 33.83 -32.20
CA GLU A 82 14.22 34.07 -32.44
C GLU A 82 13.71 35.26 -31.61
N LYS A 83 14.31 35.52 -30.45
CA LYS A 83 13.96 36.64 -29.56
C LYS A 83 15.21 37.43 -29.21
N ALA A 84 15.14 38.73 -29.33
CA ALA A 84 16.26 39.62 -28.96
C ALA A 84 16.38 39.67 -27.43
N LEU A 85 17.61 39.60 -26.90
CA LEU A 85 17.87 39.66 -25.48
C LEU A 85 17.33 41.01 -24.84
N PRO A 86 17.44 42.16 -25.47
CA PRO A 86 16.85 43.39 -24.92
C PRO A 86 15.32 43.34 -24.83
N GLU A 87 14.67 42.71 -25.78
CA GLU A 87 13.21 42.55 -25.79
C GLU A 87 12.74 41.61 -24.67
N ALA A 88 13.42 40.48 -24.47
CA ALA A 88 13.14 39.60 -23.37
C ALA A 88 13.38 40.24 -22.02
N ALA A 89 14.45 41.06 -21.90
CA ALA A 89 14.76 41.83 -20.70
C ALA A 89 13.71 42.91 -20.42
N ALA A 90 13.22 43.62 -21.47
CA ALA A 90 12.15 44.59 -21.32
C ALA A 90 10.85 43.96 -20.82
N GLY A 91 10.42 42.84 -21.41
CA GLY A 91 9.26 42.08 -20.89
C GLY A 91 9.43 41.64 -19.42
N GLN A 92 10.65 41.28 -19.03
CA GLN A 92 10.93 40.90 -17.65
C GLN A 92 10.96 42.13 -16.70
N LEU A 93 11.31 43.32 -17.20
CA LEU A 93 11.19 44.53 -16.42
C LEU A 93 9.74 44.84 -16.01
N ASP A 94 8.80 44.64 -16.93
CA ASP A 94 7.37 44.86 -16.64
C ASP A 94 6.88 43.89 -15.56
N VAL A 95 7.28 42.61 -15.61
CA VAL A 95 6.96 41.61 -14.59
C VAL A 95 7.55 41.98 -13.24
N LEU A 96 8.84 42.37 -13.20
CA LEU A 96 9.52 42.76 -11.97
C LEU A 96 8.95 44.05 -11.38
N GLN A 97 8.50 44.99 -12.23
CA GLN A 97 7.81 46.21 -11.75
C GLN A 97 6.46 45.84 -11.12
N GLY A 98 5.76 44.84 -11.65
CA GLY A 98 4.57 44.27 -11.02
C GLY A 98 4.87 43.72 -9.64
N ASP A 99 5.87 42.82 -9.54
CA ASP A 99 6.30 42.21 -8.27
C ASP A 99 6.72 43.25 -7.22
N ILE A 100 7.44 44.33 -7.65
CA ILE A 100 7.85 45.44 -6.78
C ILE A 100 6.62 46.17 -6.26
N ARG A 101 5.65 46.47 -7.13
CA ARG A 101 4.43 47.17 -6.76
C ARG A 101 3.59 46.38 -5.75
N GLU A 102 3.47 45.07 -5.94
CA GLU A 102 2.82 44.17 -4.99
C GLU A 102 3.53 44.17 -3.64
N SER A 103 4.87 44.10 -3.66
CA SER A 103 5.68 44.11 -2.44
C SER A 103 5.56 45.45 -1.70
N GLU A 104 5.52 46.56 -2.42
CA GLU A 104 5.31 47.89 -1.85
C GLU A 104 3.93 48.03 -1.20
N GLN A 105 2.91 47.43 -1.79
CA GLN A 105 1.56 47.45 -1.24
C GLN A 105 1.43 46.55 0.00
N ALA A 106 1.99 45.34 -0.05
CA ALA A 106 2.07 44.49 1.13
C ALA A 106 2.82 45.17 2.28
N TYR A 107 3.89 45.87 1.96
CA TYR A 107 4.65 46.67 2.92
C TYR A 107 3.80 47.80 3.52
N ALA A 108 3.07 48.55 2.68
CA ALA A 108 2.18 49.63 3.13
C ALA A 108 1.07 49.13 4.05
N MET A 109 0.47 47.93 3.72
CA MET A 109 -0.53 47.27 4.55
C MET A 109 0.05 46.86 5.90
N CYS A 110 1.20 46.18 5.91
CA CYS A 110 1.89 45.80 7.14
C CYS A 110 2.20 47.00 8.01
N ARG A 111 2.68 48.09 7.39
CA ARG A 111 2.96 49.33 8.09
C ARG A 111 1.71 49.94 8.72
N ALA A 112 0.59 50.00 8.02
CA ALA A 112 -0.67 50.49 8.53
C ALA A 112 -1.19 49.64 9.71
N ILE A 113 -1.11 48.31 9.62
CA ILE A 113 -1.47 47.41 10.70
C ILE A 113 -0.60 47.66 11.96
N CYS A 114 0.70 47.89 11.77
CA CYS A 114 1.61 48.22 12.86
C CYS A 114 1.33 49.57 13.49
N GLU A 115 1.07 50.62 12.68
CA GLU A 115 0.75 51.95 13.13
C GLU A 115 -0.56 52.02 13.90
N ASP A 116 -1.58 51.28 13.42
CA ASP A 116 -2.90 51.15 14.06
C ASP A 116 -2.87 50.25 15.30
N ARG A 117 -1.81 49.49 15.54
CA ARG A 117 -1.72 48.45 16.56
C ARG A 117 -2.94 47.52 16.53
N ALA A 118 -3.34 47.12 15.33
CA ALA A 118 -4.55 46.34 15.13
C ALA A 118 -4.44 44.97 15.81
N GLU A 119 -5.46 44.64 16.60
CA GLU A 119 -5.63 43.34 17.21
C GLU A 119 -6.53 42.47 16.35
N TRP A 120 -6.36 41.17 16.42
CA TRP A 120 -7.11 40.19 15.63
C TRP A 120 -8.64 40.37 15.69
N ASN A 121 -9.18 40.62 16.90
CA ASN A 121 -10.63 40.78 17.11
C ASN A 121 -11.18 42.14 16.64
N GLY A 122 -10.30 43.12 16.35
CA GLY A 122 -10.69 44.48 15.90
C GLY A 122 -10.15 44.78 14.50
N LEU A 123 -9.69 43.78 13.74
CA LEU A 123 -9.10 43.98 12.43
C LEU A 123 -10.18 44.36 11.41
N ASP A 124 -10.15 45.63 10.97
CA ASP A 124 -11.02 46.13 9.91
C ASP A 124 -10.45 45.71 8.54
N VAL A 125 -10.97 44.61 8.02
CA VAL A 125 -10.52 44.02 6.77
C VAL A 125 -10.71 44.96 5.58
N ASP A 126 -11.87 45.67 5.54
CA ASP A 126 -12.21 46.57 4.43
C ASP A 126 -11.27 47.78 4.37
N ARG A 127 -10.85 48.30 5.53
CA ARG A 127 -9.87 49.39 5.63
C ARG A 127 -8.52 48.95 5.05
N TYR A 128 -8.02 47.79 5.41
CA TYR A 128 -6.70 47.33 4.94
C TYR A 128 -6.76 46.84 3.50
N GLN A 129 -7.85 46.27 3.05
CA GLN A 129 -8.08 45.91 1.64
C GLN A 129 -8.13 47.12 0.71
N SER A 130 -8.55 48.29 1.20
CA SER A 130 -8.51 49.53 0.41
C SER A 130 -7.09 50.06 0.14
N ILE A 131 -6.11 49.61 0.91
CA ILE A 131 -4.67 49.93 0.73
C ILE A 131 -4.04 48.98 -0.29
N VAL A 132 -4.60 47.80 -0.46
CA VAL A 132 -4.17 46.76 -1.41
C VAL A 132 -4.99 46.91 -2.68
N LEU A 133 -4.34 46.72 -3.81
CA LEU A 133 -4.93 46.88 -5.15
C LEU A 133 -6.34 46.38 -5.28
N PRO A 134 -7.20 47.15 -5.98
CA PRO A 134 -8.43 46.62 -6.46
C PRO A 134 -8.14 45.61 -7.57
N ALA A 135 -8.71 44.48 -7.44
CA ALA A 135 -8.76 43.39 -8.39
C ALA A 135 -7.42 42.72 -8.71
N ASP A 136 -7.06 41.82 -7.84
CA ASP A 136 -6.49 40.60 -8.33
C ASP A 136 -7.24 39.43 -7.75
N ASP A 137 -7.46 38.49 -8.63
CA ASP A 137 -8.19 37.27 -8.59
C ASP A 137 -8.26 36.61 -7.19
N PRO A 138 -9.46 36.28 -6.66
CA PRO A 138 -9.60 35.51 -5.42
C PRO A 138 -8.85 34.17 -5.42
N ARG A 139 -8.13 33.85 -6.49
CA ARG A 139 -7.34 32.65 -6.72
C ARG A 139 -5.90 32.71 -6.24
N GLU A 140 -5.42 33.86 -5.78
CA GLU A 140 -4.10 33.99 -5.13
C GLU A 140 -4.15 33.57 -3.65
N LYS A 141 -4.92 32.53 -3.39
CA LYS A 141 -4.94 31.85 -2.12
C LYS A 141 -3.62 31.14 -1.91
N ASP A 142 -2.92 31.52 -0.84
CA ASP A 142 -1.86 30.76 -0.20
C ASP A 142 -1.11 29.80 -1.15
N ARG A 143 -0.32 30.34 -2.07
CA ARG A 143 0.65 29.55 -2.84
C ARG A 143 1.69 29.01 -1.87
N ILE A 144 1.32 27.94 -1.18
CA ILE A 144 2.28 27.21 -0.39
C ILE A 144 3.29 26.61 -1.37
N PRO A 145 4.59 26.92 -1.26
CA PRO A 145 5.57 26.45 -2.23
C PRO A 145 5.57 24.91 -2.29
N PRO A 146 5.69 24.32 -3.47
CA PRO A 146 5.83 22.88 -3.59
C PRO A 146 7.07 22.44 -2.82
N ALA A 147 6.98 21.32 -2.11
CA ALA A 147 8.09 20.83 -1.30
C ALA A 147 8.43 19.40 -1.67
N GLY A 148 9.72 19.15 -1.88
CA GLY A 148 10.28 17.81 -1.97
C GLY A 148 10.19 17.12 -0.62
N CYS A 149 9.24 16.20 -0.45
CA CYS A 149 9.06 15.48 0.82
C CYS A 149 8.84 13.97 0.57
N PRO A 150 9.89 13.25 0.10
CA PRO A 150 9.76 11.87 -0.33
C PRO A 150 9.22 10.94 0.75
N TRP A 151 9.66 11.09 2.00
CA TRP A 151 9.20 10.26 3.11
C TRP A 151 7.72 10.48 3.44
N ARG A 152 7.24 11.72 3.46
CA ARG A 152 5.82 12.02 3.69
C ARG A 152 4.95 11.42 2.58
N ARG A 153 5.37 11.53 1.33
CA ARG A 153 4.69 10.94 0.15
C ARG A 153 4.65 9.42 0.26
N PHE A 154 5.76 8.79 0.64
CA PHE A 154 5.86 7.33 0.82
C PHE A 154 4.92 6.82 1.92
N PHE A 155 4.96 7.41 3.13
CA PHE A 155 4.11 6.98 4.23
C PHE A 155 2.63 7.27 3.97
N ALA A 156 2.31 8.41 3.33
CA ALA A 156 0.95 8.69 2.88
C ALA A 156 0.42 7.62 1.92
N ARG A 157 1.24 7.21 0.94
CA ARG A 157 0.89 6.13 0.01
C ARG A 157 0.70 4.79 0.72
N ASN A 158 1.52 4.48 1.71
CA ASN A 158 1.39 3.26 2.52
C ASN A 158 0.05 3.20 3.26
N VAL A 159 -0.41 4.32 3.84
CA VAL A 159 -1.74 4.40 4.47
C VAL A 159 -2.84 4.15 3.44
N ASP A 160 -2.82 4.87 2.31
CA ASP A 160 -3.85 4.74 1.28
C ASP A 160 -3.90 3.30 0.72
N ALA A 161 -2.76 2.73 0.36
CA ALA A 161 -2.66 1.35 -0.12
C ALA A 161 -3.14 0.34 0.94
N GLY A 162 -2.83 0.58 2.22
CA GLY A 162 -3.29 -0.25 3.32
C GLY A 162 -4.80 -0.24 3.52
N LEU A 163 -5.46 0.91 3.33
CA LEU A 163 -6.93 1.02 3.37
C LEU A 163 -7.59 0.25 2.23
N TYR A 164 -7.05 0.36 1.00
CA TYR A 164 -7.53 -0.42 -0.14
C TYR A 164 -7.27 -1.92 0.05
N GLY A 165 -6.14 -2.29 0.66
CA GLY A 165 -5.83 -3.67 1.04
C GLY A 165 -6.83 -4.25 2.04
N LEU A 166 -7.24 -3.49 3.07
CA LEU A 166 -8.30 -3.91 4.00
C LEU A 166 -9.65 -4.11 3.29
N LEU A 167 -10.02 -3.18 2.41
CA LEU A 167 -11.24 -3.31 1.64
C LEU A 167 -11.22 -4.57 0.78
N TRP A 168 -10.09 -4.86 0.12
CA TRP A 168 -9.93 -6.08 -0.64
C TRP A 168 -9.96 -7.33 0.25
N SER A 169 -9.30 -7.31 1.40
CA SER A 169 -9.32 -8.43 2.36
C SER A 169 -10.77 -8.75 2.80
N MET A 170 -11.55 -7.71 3.12
CA MET A 170 -12.96 -7.88 3.47
C MET A 170 -13.78 -8.45 2.31
N LEU A 171 -13.61 -7.94 1.09
CA LEU A 171 -14.33 -8.44 -0.08
C LEU A 171 -13.92 -9.87 -0.42
N SER A 172 -12.63 -10.19 -0.43
CA SER A 172 -12.14 -11.51 -0.80
C SER A 172 -12.58 -12.58 0.20
N GLN A 173 -12.50 -12.29 1.50
CA GLN A 173 -12.78 -13.30 2.53
C GLN A 173 -14.28 -13.41 2.88
N TRP A 174 -15.00 -12.27 2.94
CA TRP A 174 -16.40 -12.28 3.37
C TRP A 174 -17.39 -12.43 2.22
N VAL A 175 -17.10 -11.79 1.06
CA VAL A 175 -18.03 -11.84 -0.08
C VAL A 175 -17.69 -12.98 -1.02
N PHE A 176 -16.42 -13.12 -1.38
CA PHE A 176 -15.96 -14.15 -2.31
C PHE A 176 -15.57 -15.46 -1.64
N ARG A 177 -15.53 -15.51 -0.29
CA ARG A 177 -15.11 -16.67 0.50
C ARG A 177 -13.78 -17.28 0.04
N ILE A 178 -12.82 -16.42 -0.31
CA ILE A 178 -11.46 -16.83 -0.69
C ILE A 178 -10.57 -16.77 0.53
N ASN A 179 -10.06 -17.91 0.96
CA ASN A 179 -9.10 -18.00 2.06
C ASN A 179 -7.67 -17.78 1.53
N PRO A 180 -6.94 -16.75 1.99
CA PRO A 180 -5.55 -16.51 1.59
C PRO A 180 -4.61 -17.67 1.95
N ASP A 181 -4.89 -18.38 3.04
CA ASP A 181 -4.06 -19.49 3.53
C ASP A 181 -4.04 -20.68 2.57
N ASN A 182 -5.05 -20.81 1.68
CA ASN A 182 -5.05 -21.83 0.64
C ASN A 182 -3.95 -21.64 -0.44
N PHE A 183 -3.21 -20.52 -0.40
CA PHE A 183 -2.13 -20.21 -1.35
C PHE A 183 -0.73 -20.32 -0.71
N ILE A 184 -0.55 -21.23 0.26
CA ILE A 184 0.72 -21.39 1.01
C ILE A 184 1.88 -21.87 0.12
N GLN A 185 1.62 -22.60 -0.97
CA GLN A 185 2.69 -22.97 -1.90
C GLN A 185 3.38 -21.74 -2.49
N PHE A 186 4.72 -21.72 -2.47
CA PHE A 186 5.52 -20.57 -2.88
C PHE A 186 5.05 -19.90 -4.18
N MET A 187 4.83 -20.68 -5.24
CA MET A 187 4.41 -20.13 -6.54
C MET A 187 2.96 -19.62 -6.51
N ALA A 188 2.07 -20.32 -5.82
CA ALA A 188 0.67 -19.91 -5.66
C ALA A 188 0.57 -18.67 -4.77
N GLY A 189 1.31 -18.61 -3.67
CA GLY A 189 1.39 -17.45 -2.79
C GLY A 189 1.96 -16.21 -3.48
N LEU A 190 3.00 -16.38 -4.31
CA LEU A 190 3.53 -15.29 -5.12
C LEU A 190 2.48 -14.78 -6.13
N ALA A 191 1.81 -15.68 -6.83
CA ALA A 191 0.75 -15.32 -7.78
C ALA A 191 -0.42 -14.61 -7.08
N TRP A 192 -0.84 -15.10 -5.92
CA TRP A 192 -1.86 -14.47 -5.08
C TRP A 192 -1.46 -13.07 -4.63
N THR A 193 -0.23 -12.90 -4.12
CA THR A 193 0.29 -11.59 -3.69
C THR A 193 0.32 -10.59 -4.84
N VAL A 194 0.75 -11.02 -6.03
CA VAL A 194 0.74 -10.19 -7.24
C VAL A 194 -0.68 -9.82 -7.64
N ALA A 195 -1.61 -10.78 -7.65
CA ALA A 195 -3.02 -10.53 -7.95
C ALA A 195 -3.65 -9.53 -6.97
N CYS A 196 -3.44 -9.69 -5.66
CA CYS A 196 -3.88 -8.75 -4.64
C CYS A 196 -3.29 -7.35 -4.85
N GLY A 197 -2.02 -7.26 -5.26
CA GLY A 197 -1.37 -6.00 -5.63
C GLY A 197 -2.09 -5.28 -6.78
N TYR A 198 -2.46 -6.01 -7.84
CA TYR A 198 -3.22 -5.44 -8.96
C TYR A 198 -4.64 -5.03 -8.58
N VAL A 199 -5.33 -5.82 -7.74
CA VAL A 199 -6.65 -5.42 -7.22
C VAL A 199 -6.52 -4.16 -6.36
N GLY A 200 -5.50 -4.04 -5.51
CA GLY A 200 -5.19 -2.82 -4.77
C GLY A 200 -4.99 -1.61 -5.69
N TRP A 201 -4.34 -1.79 -6.85
CA TRP A 201 -4.22 -0.74 -7.87
C TRP A 201 -5.56 -0.41 -8.54
N LEU A 202 -6.39 -1.39 -8.85
CA LEU A 202 -7.74 -1.15 -9.39
C LEU A 202 -8.55 -0.28 -8.42
N LEU A 203 -8.56 -0.62 -7.12
CA LEU A 203 -9.22 0.18 -6.09
C LEU A 203 -8.62 1.59 -6.01
N THR A 204 -7.30 1.72 -6.11
CA THR A 204 -6.63 3.02 -6.16
C THR A 204 -7.11 3.85 -7.35
N PHE A 205 -7.23 3.26 -8.55
CA PHE A 205 -7.75 3.95 -9.75
C PHE A 205 -9.21 4.37 -9.60
N VAL A 206 -10.01 3.62 -8.84
CA VAL A 206 -11.41 4.01 -8.56
C VAL A 206 -11.48 5.17 -7.57
N PHE A 207 -10.76 5.09 -6.45
CA PHE A 207 -10.95 6.02 -5.34
C PHE A 207 -10.06 7.26 -5.39
N GLU A 208 -8.76 7.13 -5.70
CA GLU A 208 -7.81 8.24 -5.60
C GLU A 208 -8.16 9.43 -6.50
N PRO A 209 -8.52 9.26 -7.80
CA PRO A 209 -8.89 10.39 -8.64
C PRO A 209 -10.13 11.14 -8.15
N VAL A 210 -11.11 10.41 -7.62
CA VAL A 210 -12.33 10.98 -7.03
C VAL A 210 -12.00 11.81 -5.79
N LEU A 211 -11.17 11.25 -4.89
CA LEU A 211 -10.74 11.96 -3.67
C LEU A 211 -9.92 13.21 -4.01
N LEU A 212 -9.02 13.15 -4.99
CA LEU A 212 -8.23 14.29 -5.43
C LEU A 212 -9.09 15.38 -6.06
N HIS A 213 -10.12 15.00 -6.83
CA HIS A 213 -11.05 15.96 -7.43
C HIS A 213 -11.89 16.68 -6.38
N TYR A 214 -12.57 15.94 -5.48
CA TYR A 214 -13.50 16.54 -4.52
C TYR A 214 -12.79 17.15 -3.30
N TRP A 215 -11.77 16.49 -2.76
CA TRP A 215 -11.08 16.92 -1.54
C TRP A 215 -9.69 17.51 -1.78
N GLY A 216 -9.08 17.24 -2.94
CA GLY A 216 -7.72 17.65 -3.28
C GLY A 216 -6.65 16.94 -2.45
N THR A 217 -7.02 15.86 -1.76
CA THR A 217 -6.13 15.05 -0.91
C THR A 217 -6.72 13.64 -0.76
N THR A 218 -5.91 12.69 -0.26
CA THR A 218 -6.35 11.36 0.15
C THR A 218 -6.20 11.22 1.68
N PRO A 219 -6.82 10.21 2.33
CA PRO A 219 -6.66 10.01 3.77
C PRO A 219 -5.19 9.97 4.21
N GLY A 220 -4.34 9.20 3.51
CA GLY A 220 -2.92 9.14 3.82
C GLY A 220 -2.21 10.48 3.62
N LYS A 221 -2.49 11.17 2.52
CA LYS A 221 -1.92 12.52 2.27
C LYS A 221 -2.38 13.52 3.31
N TRP A 222 -3.65 13.47 3.73
CA TRP A 222 -4.20 14.34 4.76
C TRP A 222 -3.48 14.17 6.12
N ILE A 223 -3.21 12.92 6.54
CA ILE A 223 -2.46 12.62 7.77
C ILE A 223 -1.11 13.34 7.76
N PHE A 224 -0.42 13.37 6.61
CA PHE A 224 0.90 14.00 6.48
C PHE A 224 0.84 15.47 6.03
N GLY A 225 -0.36 16.09 5.98
CA GLY A 225 -0.52 17.49 5.60
C GLY A 225 -0.22 17.78 4.14
N LEU A 226 -0.41 16.78 3.25
CA LEU A 226 -0.19 16.89 1.83
C LEU A 226 -1.48 17.18 1.09
N SER A 227 -1.43 18.04 0.10
CA SER A 227 -2.53 18.31 -0.84
C SER A 227 -1.99 18.33 -2.26
N VAL A 228 -2.78 17.89 -3.23
CA VAL A 228 -2.42 17.92 -4.65
C VAL A 228 -3.20 19.03 -5.33
N ARG A 229 -2.52 19.86 -6.11
CA ARG A 229 -3.10 21.01 -6.82
C ARG A 229 -2.57 21.05 -8.25
N ASP A 230 -3.30 21.74 -9.12
CA ASP A 230 -2.83 22.11 -10.45
C ASP A 230 -1.92 23.37 -10.38
N GLU A 231 -1.45 23.84 -11.53
CA GLU A 231 -0.58 25.00 -11.64
C GLU A 231 -1.25 26.28 -11.14
N ASP A 232 -2.58 26.34 -11.22
CA ASP A 232 -3.38 27.48 -10.75
C ASP A 232 -3.75 27.39 -9.26
N GLY A 233 -3.31 26.34 -8.55
CA GLY A 233 -3.62 26.12 -7.14
C GLY A 233 -5.00 25.50 -6.88
N ASN A 234 -5.75 25.14 -7.94
CA ASN A 234 -7.06 24.51 -7.83
C ASN A 234 -6.96 23.00 -7.57
N LYS A 235 -8.11 22.37 -7.23
CA LYS A 235 -8.20 20.92 -7.16
C LYS A 235 -8.14 20.32 -8.56
N LEU A 236 -7.55 19.12 -8.69
CA LEU A 236 -7.39 18.46 -9.97
C LEU A 236 -8.73 18.16 -10.65
N SER A 237 -8.78 18.28 -11.97
CA SER A 237 -9.84 17.64 -12.75
C SER A 237 -9.74 16.12 -12.64
N ILE A 238 -10.86 15.41 -12.76
CA ILE A 238 -10.86 13.94 -12.75
C ILE A 238 -9.90 13.38 -13.81
N ARG A 239 -9.89 13.96 -15.01
CA ARG A 239 -9.00 13.55 -16.11
C ARG A 239 -7.53 13.70 -15.75
N THR A 240 -7.15 14.85 -15.19
CA THR A 240 -5.77 15.14 -14.76
C THR A 240 -5.35 14.20 -13.61
N ALA A 241 -6.26 13.93 -12.67
CA ALA A 241 -6.01 13.02 -11.55
C ALA A 241 -5.76 11.57 -12.05
N TYR A 242 -6.50 11.09 -13.06
CA TYR A 242 -6.25 9.80 -13.69
C TYR A 242 -4.92 9.77 -14.45
N ALA A 243 -4.63 10.79 -15.27
CA ALA A 243 -3.37 10.86 -16.01
C ALA A 243 -2.16 10.86 -15.08
N ARG A 244 -2.23 11.66 -13.99
CA ARG A 244 -1.24 11.67 -12.93
C ARG A 244 -1.07 10.29 -12.27
N LEU A 245 -2.17 9.65 -11.89
CA LEU A 245 -2.13 8.33 -11.25
C LEU A 245 -1.57 7.25 -12.17
N TRP A 246 -1.88 7.33 -13.47
CA TRP A 246 -1.28 6.46 -14.48
C TRP A 246 0.24 6.61 -14.52
N GLY A 247 0.74 7.85 -14.49
CA GLY A 247 2.19 8.13 -14.40
C GLY A 247 2.81 7.54 -13.13
N VAL A 248 2.14 7.64 -11.98
CA VAL A 248 2.59 7.00 -10.72
C VAL A 248 2.66 5.48 -10.85
N PHE A 249 1.68 4.86 -11.50
CA PHE A 249 1.65 3.41 -11.72
C PHE A 249 2.79 2.94 -12.62
N VAL A 250 3.02 3.65 -13.72
CA VAL A 250 4.05 3.29 -14.72
C VAL A 250 5.45 3.64 -14.26
N TYR A 251 5.70 4.92 -13.96
CA TYR A 251 7.04 5.43 -13.65
C TYR A 251 7.40 5.31 -12.18
N GLY A 252 6.39 5.36 -11.28
CA GLY A 252 6.60 5.28 -9.85
C GLY A 252 6.71 3.87 -9.32
N ASN A 253 5.97 2.93 -9.89
CA ASN A 253 5.84 1.57 -9.38
C ASN A 253 6.14 0.48 -10.41
N CYS A 254 6.62 0.84 -11.59
CA CYS A 254 6.97 -0.11 -12.67
C CYS A 254 5.89 -1.18 -12.88
N TYR A 255 4.63 -0.75 -13.09
CA TYR A 255 3.48 -1.66 -13.24
C TYR A 255 3.29 -2.65 -12.08
N SER A 256 3.81 -2.35 -10.89
CA SER A 256 3.76 -3.23 -9.70
C SER A 256 4.47 -4.58 -9.89
N LEU A 257 5.47 -4.65 -10.79
CA LEU A 257 6.24 -5.86 -11.02
C LEU A 257 7.13 -6.16 -9.81
N PRO A 258 7.11 -7.39 -9.27
CA PRO A 258 7.99 -7.80 -8.18
C PRO A 258 9.47 -7.58 -8.53
N PHE A 259 10.30 -7.33 -7.52
CA PHE A 259 11.75 -7.10 -7.61
C PHE A 259 12.18 -5.77 -8.23
N PHE A 260 11.42 -5.19 -9.19
CA PHE A 260 11.76 -3.90 -9.80
C PHE A 260 11.36 -2.71 -8.92
N ASN A 261 10.41 -2.88 -8.00
CA ASN A 261 9.88 -1.82 -7.15
C ASN A 261 10.96 -1.07 -6.35
N CYS A 262 11.93 -1.78 -5.77
CA CYS A 262 12.98 -1.14 -4.97
C CYS A 262 13.82 -0.15 -5.79
N TYR A 263 14.20 -0.52 -7.02
CA TYR A 263 14.94 0.36 -7.91
C TYR A 263 14.13 1.60 -8.31
N PHE A 264 12.86 1.40 -8.69
CA PHE A 264 11.97 2.50 -9.09
C PHE A 264 11.63 3.41 -7.91
N HIS A 265 11.39 2.88 -6.72
CA HIS A 265 11.20 3.69 -5.51
C HIS A 265 12.44 4.52 -5.16
N TYR A 266 13.65 3.96 -5.31
CA TYR A 266 14.88 4.72 -5.13
C TYR A 266 15.03 5.84 -6.16
N LYS A 267 14.72 5.57 -7.43
CA LYS A 267 14.71 6.58 -8.50
C LYS A 267 13.71 7.70 -8.20
N CYS A 268 12.49 7.33 -7.78
CA CYS A 268 11.46 8.29 -7.37
C CYS A 268 11.86 9.10 -6.14
N TYR A 269 12.52 8.47 -5.16
CA TYR A 269 13.05 9.18 -4.00
C TYR A 269 14.04 10.29 -4.41
N ARG A 270 14.93 9.99 -5.34
CA ARG A 270 15.88 11.00 -5.86
C ARG A 270 15.18 12.10 -6.63
N ALA A 271 14.31 11.74 -7.58
CA ALA A 271 13.53 12.70 -8.35
C ALA A 271 12.65 13.59 -7.46
N CYS A 272 12.04 13.02 -6.42
CA CYS A 272 11.24 13.78 -5.47
C CYS A 272 12.04 14.80 -4.66
N LYS A 273 13.32 14.52 -4.37
CA LYS A 273 14.21 15.50 -3.71
C LYS A 273 14.56 16.69 -4.61
N GLU A 274 14.60 16.43 -5.90
CA GLU A 274 14.89 17.44 -6.93
C GLU A 274 13.60 18.12 -7.43
N GLU A 275 12.43 17.77 -6.83
CA GLU A 275 11.08 18.25 -7.18
C GLU A 275 10.65 17.93 -8.63
N GLU A 276 11.30 16.97 -9.27
CA GLU A 276 11.14 16.62 -10.69
C GLU A 276 10.47 15.26 -10.86
N LEU A 277 9.27 15.06 -10.30
CA LEU A 277 8.51 13.85 -10.55
C LEU A 277 7.82 13.91 -11.93
N PRO A 278 8.10 12.96 -12.85
CA PRO A 278 7.60 13.03 -14.23
C PRO A 278 6.09 13.19 -14.31
N TRP A 279 5.35 12.44 -13.50
CA TRP A 279 3.88 12.51 -13.51
C TRP A 279 3.28 13.79 -12.92
N ASP A 280 4.01 14.50 -12.06
CA ASP A 280 3.59 15.80 -11.56
C ASP A 280 3.89 16.88 -12.62
N LEU A 281 5.07 16.84 -13.25
CA LEU A 281 5.49 17.78 -14.30
C LEU A 281 4.66 17.65 -15.58
N GLU A 282 4.46 16.41 -16.09
CA GLU A 282 3.71 16.16 -17.33
C GLU A 282 2.24 16.58 -17.24
N ASN A 283 1.68 16.62 -16.03
CA ASN A 283 0.26 16.94 -15.82
C ASN A 283 0.06 18.30 -15.15
N GLY A 284 1.10 19.12 -15.04
CA GLY A 284 0.99 20.45 -14.41
C GLY A 284 0.48 20.36 -12.97
N CYS A 285 0.95 19.38 -12.21
CA CYS A 285 0.50 19.16 -10.84
C CYS A 285 1.62 19.43 -9.84
N SER A 286 1.25 19.93 -8.67
CA SER A 286 2.18 20.06 -7.56
C SER A 286 1.61 19.47 -6.27
N ILE A 287 2.50 18.94 -5.42
CA ILE A 287 2.12 18.57 -4.05
C ILE A 287 2.50 19.72 -3.13
N ILE A 288 1.50 20.22 -2.44
CA ILE A 288 1.61 21.32 -1.49
C ILE A 288 1.66 20.72 -0.07
N VAL A 289 2.59 21.22 0.74
CA VAL A 289 2.75 20.86 2.15
C VAL A 289 2.23 21.99 3.01
N ARG A 290 1.20 21.71 3.83
CA ARG A 290 0.59 22.72 4.72
C ARG A 290 1.51 23.17 5.85
N GLU A 291 2.39 22.27 6.32
CA GLU A 291 3.30 22.55 7.44
C GLU A 291 4.68 22.03 7.08
N GLN A 292 5.69 22.88 7.16
CA GLN A 292 7.06 22.48 6.81
C GLN A 292 7.59 21.40 7.73
N GLU A 293 7.30 21.46 9.03
CA GLU A 293 7.71 20.46 10.00
C GLU A 293 6.62 19.41 10.26
N VAL A 294 7.03 18.15 10.43
CA VAL A 294 6.12 17.07 10.82
C VAL A 294 5.86 17.17 12.31
N ARG A 295 4.66 17.59 12.70
CA ARG A 295 4.27 17.62 14.10
C ARG A 295 4.14 16.20 14.67
N TRP A 296 4.57 16.00 15.90
CA TRP A 296 4.56 14.68 16.56
C TRP A 296 3.20 13.97 16.53
N TYR A 297 2.09 14.72 16.65
CA TYR A 297 0.74 14.13 16.63
C TYR A 297 0.41 13.45 15.28
N ARG A 298 1.00 13.89 14.16
CA ARG A 298 0.83 13.25 12.83
C ARG A 298 1.51 11.90 12.79
N VAL A 299 2.67 11.78 13.43
CA VAL A 299 3.37 10.51 13.60
C VAL A 299 2.56 9.58 14.50
N ALA A 300 2.04 10.09 15.61
CA ALA A 300 1.17 9.32 16.51
C ALA A 300 -0.11 8.84 15.79
N LEU A 301 -0.74 9.72 14.98
CA LEU A 301 -1.92 9.36 14.18
C LEU A 301 -1.59 8.29 13.14
N TYR A 302 -0.44 8.39 12.47
CA TYR A 302 0.04 7.37 11.53
C TYR A 302 0.20 6.01 12.22
N LEU A 303 0.88 5.97 13.38
CA LEU A 303 1.08 4.74 14.15
C LEU A 303 -0.26 4.15 14.62
N LEU A 304 -1.19 5.00 15.07
CA LEU A 304 -2.54 4.58 15.44
C LEU A 304 -3.28 3.96 14.25
N VAL A 305 -3.25 4.59 13.07
CA VAL A 305 -3.90 4.07 11.86
C VAL A 305 -3.28 2.74 11.43
N ILE A 306 -1.96 2.59 11.50
CA ILE A 306 -1.30 1.30 11.22
C ILE A 306 -1.73 0.23 12.23
N GLY A 307 -1.75 0.55 13.51
CA GLY A 307 -2.22 -0.37 14.57
C GLY A 307 -3.67 -0.80 14.36
N LEU A 308 -4.57 0.15 14.11
CA LEU A 308 -5.98 -0.12 13.82
C LEU A 308 -6.15 -0.96 12.54
N ARG A 309 -5.38 -0.68 11.50
CA ARG A 309 -5.39 -1.46 10.26
C ARG A 309 -4.97 -2.91 10.50
N THR A 310 -3.90 -3.11 11.27
CA THR A 310 -3.42 -4.46 11.61
C THR A 310 -4.46 -5.22 12.43
N ALA A 311 -5.04 -4.59 13.45
CA ALA A 311 -6.10 -5.18 14.25
C ALA A 311 -7.36 -5.50 13.42
N ALA A 312 -7.74 -4.60 12.50
CA ALA A 312 -8.86 -4.83 11.59
C ALA A 312 -8.60 -5.99 10.62
N GLY A 313 -7.36 -6.08 10.07
CA GLY A 313 -6.97 -7.20 9.21
C GLY A 313 -7.08 -8.54 9.93
N TYR A 314 -6.55 -8.61 11.14
CA TYR A 314 -6.69 -9.80 11.98
C TYR A 314 -8.16 -10.11 12.32
N GLY A 315 -8.95 -9.10 12.66
CA GLY A 315 -10.38 -9.27 12.92
C GLY A 315 -11.16 -9.75 11.68
N ILE A 316 -10.80 -9.30 10.48
CA ILE A 316 -11.39 -9.77 9.23
C ILE A 316 -11.11 -11.27 9.04
N ASP A 317 -9.87 -11.69 9.25
CA ASP A 317 -9.44 -13.07 9.11
C ASP A 317 -10.14 -14.00 10.13
N LEU A 318 -10.13 -13.61 11.40
CA LEU A 318 -10.85 -14.37 12.45
C LEU A 318 -12.34 -14.50 12.14
N TYR A 319 -12.97 -13.38 11.75
CA TYR A 319 -14.41 -13.39 11.45
C TYR A 319 -14.74 -14.24 10.22
N ALA A 320 -13.85 -14.28 9.23
CA ALA A 320 -14.03 -15.06 8.02
C ALA A 320 -14.00 -16.59 8.27
N LYS A 321 -13.31 -17.04 9.31
CA LYS A 321 -13.26 -18.45 9.72
C LYS A 321 -14.56 -18.93 10.37
N LEU A 322 -15.39 -18.00 10.86
CA LEU A 322 -16.65 -18.34 11.50
C LEU A 322 -17.71 -18.69 10.46
N PRO A 323 -18.53 -19.72 10.73
CA PRO A 323 -19.57 -20.17 9.83
C PRO A 323 -20.78 -19.22 9.82
N PRO A 324 -21.69 -19.34 8.84
CA PRO A 324 -22.83 -18.47 8.69
C PRO A 324 -23.87 -18.59 9.81
N ASN A 325 -24.15 -19.82 10.27
CA ASN A 325 -25.15 -20.08 11.30
C ASN A 325 -24.49 -20.10 12.69
N ARG A 326 -25.03 -19.36 13.65
CA ARG A 326 -24.43 -19.17 14.97
C ARG A 326 -25.44 -19.34 16.11
N GLY A 327 -24.95 -19.82 17.23
CA GLY A 327 -25.74 -20.13 18.40
C GLY A 327 -26.36 -21.52 18.29
N GLU A 328 -27.57 -21.72 18.82
CA GLU A 328 -28.28 -22.96 18.66
C GLU A 328 -28.60 -23.22 17.19
N MET A 329 -28.30 -24.42 16.71
CA MET A 329 -28.44 -24.75 15.29
C MET A 329 -29.12 -26.11 15.10
N THR A 330 -29.91 -26.19 14.08
CA THR A 330 -30.49 -27.44 13.59
C THR A 330 -29.46 -28.28 12.83
N LEU A 331 -29.72 -29.55 12.60
CA LEU A 331 -28.85 -30.41 11.80
C LEU A 331 -28.57 -29.80 10.41
N ALA A 332 -29.58 -29.22 9.77
CA ALA A 332 -29.41 -28.58 8.45
C ALA A 332 -28.45 -27.38 8.49
N GLU A 333 -28.54 -26.53 9.50
CA GLU A 333 -27.65 -25.39 9.71
C GLU A 333 -26.23 -25.85 10.07
N TYR A 334 -26.08 -26.92 10.84
CA TYR A 334 -24.78 -27.54 11.11
C TYR A 334 -24.12 -28.07 9.84
N VAL A 335 -24.88 -28.75 8.99
CA VAL A 335 -24.39 -29.25 7.68
C VAL A 335 -23.96 -28.09 6.79
N GLU A 336 -24.74 -27.01 6.75
CA GLU A 336 -24.38 -25.80 6.02
C GLU A 336 -23.06 -25.21 6.55
N ASN A 337 -22.92 -25.12 7.87
CA ASN A 337 -21.68 -24.66 8.52
C ASN A 337 -20.48 -25.54 8.16
N CYS A 338 -20.62 -26.86 8.20
CA CYS A 338 -19.57 -27.80 7.82
C CYS A 338 -19.13 -27.58 6.37
N ASN A 339 -20.09 -27.50 5.46
CA ASN A 339 -19.80 -27.28 4.04
C ASN A 339 -19.19 -25.91 3.76
N ASP A 340 -19.62 -24.85 4.45
CA ASP A 340 -19.00 -23.52 4.35
C ASP A 340 -17.55 -23.53 4.86
N CYS A 341 -17.28 -24.16 6.01
CA CYS A 341 -15.94 -24.30 6.56
C CYS A 341 -15.01 -25.10 5.64
N LEU A 342 -15.50 -26.20 5.06
CA LEU A 342 -14.74 -26.99 4.09
C LEU A 342 -14.47 -26.22 2.79
N HIS A 343 -15.46 -25.48 2.31
CA HIS A 343 -15.29 -24.63 1.14
C HIS A 343 -14.24 -23.54 1.39
N TYR A 344 -14.34 -22.82 2.50
CA TYR A 344 -13.43 -21.75 2.86
C TYR A 344 -12.00 -22.23 3.10
N ASN A 345 -11.83 -23.29 3.90
CA ASN A 345 -10.51 -23.78 4.27
C ASN A 345 -9.85 -24.66 3.18
N GLN A 346 -10.64 -25.40 2.37
CA GLN A 346 -10.12 -26.41 1.46
C GLN A 346 -10.54 -26.22 0.00
N GLY A 347 -11.46 -25.31 -0.29
CA GLY A 347 -12.01 -25.09 -1.63
C GLY A 347 -12.90 -26.27 -2.10
N MET A 348 -13.43 -27.06 -1.17
CA MET A 348 -14.34 -28.19 -1.45
C MET A 348 -15.80 -27.73 -1.54
N ALA A 349 -16.61 -28.44 -2.34
CA ALA A 349 -18.03 -28.21 -2.43
C ALA A 349 -18.79 -29.37 -1.81
N ALA A 350 -19.79 -29.09 -0.93
CA ALA A 350 -20.78 -30.02 -0.43
C ALA A 350 -20.25 -31.44 -0.04
N TYR A 351 -19.37 -31.46 0.95
CA TYR A 351 -18.78 -32.71 1.43
C TYR A 351 -19.67 -33.42 2.46
N VAL A 352 -20.41 -32.69 3.30
CA VAL A 352 -21.32 -33.24 4.31
C VAL A 352 -22.73 -33.31 3.75
N GLN A 353 -23.34 -34.49 3.88
CA GLN A 353 -24.68 -34.81 3.37
C GLN A 353 -25.76 -34.19 4.29
N PRO A 354 -27.01 -34.05 3.82
CA PRO A 354 -28.10 -33.46 4.62
C PRO A 354 -28.43 -34.23 5.92
N ASP A 355 -28.07 -35.50 6.01
CA ASP A 355 -28.23 -36.35 7.20
C ASP A 355 -27.06 -36.22 8.20
N GLY A 356 -26.06 -35.33 7.91
CA GLY A 356 -24.89 -35.16 8.73
C GLY A 356 -23.75 -36.13 8.44
N SER A 357 -23.96 -37.10 7.57
CA SER A 357 -22.91 -38.05 7.17
C SER A 357 -21.87 -37.41 6.26
N TRP A 358 -20.62 -37.86 6.37
CA TRP A 358 -19.53 -37.39 5.56
C TRP A 358 -19.34 -38.27 4.32
N ASN A 359 -19.19 -37.64 3.16
CA ASN A 359 -18.99 -38.32 1.90
C ASN A 359 -17.51 -38.58 1.66
N SER A 360 -17.05 -39.82 1.88
CA SER A 360 -15.67 -40.25 1.64
C SER A 360 -15.30 -40.38 0.15
N ASP A 361 -16.32 -40.45 -0.75
CA ASP A 361 -16.13 -40.69 -2.18
C ASP A 361 -15.91 -39.38 -3.01
N VAL A 362 -15.92 -38.23 -2.39
CA VAL A 362 -15.60 -36.98 -3.09
C VAL A 362 -14.10 -36.98 -3.40
N GLY A 363 -13.80 -37.51 -4.58
CA GLY A 363 -12.44 -37.56 -5.09
C GLY A 363 -11.76 -36.21 -4.93
N THR A 364 -10.53 -36.22 -4.48
CA THR A 364 -9.63 -35.12 -4.17
C THR A 364 -9.43 -34.18 -5.36
N GLY A 365 -10.49 -33.53 -5.79
CA GLY A 365 -10.45 -32.38 -6.70
C GLY A 365 -9.95 -31.12 -6.00
N GLY A 366 -9.71 -31.16 -4.70
CA GLY A 366 -9.11 -30.12 -3.90
C GLY A 366 -7.65 -29.94 -4.27
N ARG A 367 -7.26 -28.73 -4.56
CA ARG A 367 -5.93 -28.34 -5.06
C ARG A 367 -4.77 -28.57 -4.09
N TYR A 368 -4.96 -29.10 -2.90
CA TYR A 368 -3.94 -29.20 -1.87
C TYR A 368 -3.93 -30.57 -1.19
N TYR A 369 -2.85 -31.19 -1.21
CA TYR A 369 -2.10 -32.25 -0.56
C TYR A 369 -2.61 -32.80 0.79
N PHE A 370 -3.88 -32.95 0.99
CA PHE A 370 -4.36 -33.86 2.02
C PHE A 370 -5.14 -34.96 1.35
N SER A 371 -4.44 -36.03 1.14
CA SER A 371 -5.09 -37.29 0.83
C SER A 371 -5.96 -37.67 2.04
N LEU A 372 -7.26 -37.46 1.92
CA LEU A 372 -8.25 -38.12 2.78
C LEU A 372 -8.20 -39.66 2.58
N GLY A 373 -7.16 -40.12 1.88
CA GLY A 373 -7.10 -41.41 1.23
C GLY A 373 -7.01 -42.59 2.11
N ASP A 374 -6.77 -42.52 3.41
CA ASP A 374 -6.61 -43.72 4.23
C ASP A 374 -7.04 -43.53 5.70
N SER A 375 -7.65 -42.42 6.09
CA SER A 375 -8.28 -42.25 7.39
C SER A 375 -9.80 -42.36 7.25
N VAL A 376 -10.40 -43.31 7.88
CA VAL A 376 -11.85 -43.40 8.01
C VAL A 376 -12.22 -42.58 9.24
N SER A 377 -12.82 -41.44 9.04
CA SER A 377 -13.43 -40.66 10.12
C SER A 377 -14.93 -40.89 10.10
N ASP A 378 -15.46 -41.31 11.23
CA ASP A 378 -16.91 -41.44 11.45
C ASP A 378 -17.37 -40.23 12.30
N VAL A 379 -18.30 -39.48 11.78
CA VAL A 379 -18.85 -38.30 12.46
C VAL A 379 -20.30 -38.57 12.82
N THR A 380 -20.57 -38.61 14.11
CA THR A 380 -21.92 -38.81 14.66
C THR A 380 -22.45 -37.50 15.24
N VAL A 381 -23.66 -37.12 14.87
CA VAL A 381 -24.35 -35.93 15.36
C VAL A 381 -25.60 -36.35 16.13
N GLU A 382 -25.69 -35.92 17.38
CA GLU A 382 -26.88 -36.14 18.20
C GLU A 382 -27.71 -34.87 18.27
N THR A 383 -29.03 -35.02 18.11
CA THR A 383 -29.97 -33.91 18.18
C THR A 383 -31.00 -34.12 19.28
N ASP A 384 -31.52 -33.07 19.85
CA ASP A 384 -32.64 -33.12 20.78
C ASP A 384 -33.97 -33.42 20.06
N ALA A 385 -35.06 -33.48 20.85
CA ALA A 385 -36.40 -33.76 20.35
C ALA A 385 -36.93 -32.66 19.36
N ASP A 386 -36.40 -31.47 19.41
CA ASP A 386 -36.74 -30.35 18.54
C ASP A 386 -35.83 -30.24 17.31
N GLY A 387 -34.83 -31.13 17.19
CA GLY A 387 -33.91 -31.25 16.04
C GLY A 387 -32.69 -30.34 16.13
N TYR A 388 -32.38 -29.76 17.30
CA TYR A 388 -31.19 -28.98 17.53
C TYR A 388 -30.01 -29.88 17.91
N VAL A 389 -28.82 -29.58 17.37
CA VAL A 389 -27.60 -30.31 17.64
C VAL A 389 -27.19 -30.15 19.10
N GLN A 390 -27.00 -31.29 19.80
CA GLN A 390 -26.58 -31.36 21.20
C GLN A 390 -25.13 -31.78 21.33
N SER A 391 -24.73 -32.80 20.57
CA SER A 391 -23.35 -33.26 20.57
C SER A 391 -22.87 -33.66 19.19
N VAL A 392 -21.56 -33.56 18.99
CA VAL A 392 -20.88 -34.04 17.79
C VAL A 392 -19.66 -34.85 18.22
N THR A 393 -19.58 -36.06 17.75
CA THR A 393 -18.45 -36.97 18.00
C THR A 393 -17.75 -37.31 16.71
N VAL A 394 -16.43 -37.13 16.66
CA VAL A 394 -15.57 -37.49 15.53
C VAL A 394 -14.67 -38.65 15.98
N VAL A 395 -14.83 -39.80 15.37
CA VAL A 395 -13.95 -40.96 15.57
C VAL A 395 -13.07 -41.10 14.33
N SER A 396 -11.78 -41.08 14.52
CA SER A 396 -10.82 -41.18 13.42
C SER A 396 -9.87 -42.33 13.66
N ASP A 397 -9.85 -43.28 12.71
CA ASP A 397 -8.93 -44.42 12.67
C ASP A 397 -7.99 -44.25 11.48
N SER A 398 -6.69 -44.30 11.74
CA SER A 398 -5.68 -44.15 10.68
C SER A 398 -4.72 -45.33 10.67
N GLN A 399 -4.59 -45.98 9.53
CA GLN A 399 -3.56 -47.00 9.30
C GLN A 399 -2.21 -46.38 8.88
N ASN A 400 -2.18 -45.11 8.44
CA ASN A 400 -1.02 -44.45 7.82
C ASN A 400 -0.65 -43.08 8.46
N GLY A 401 -1.06 -42.83 9.69
CA GLY A 401 -0.64 -41.62 10.44
C GLY A 401 -1.34 -40.32 10.10
N SER A 402 -2.44 -40.36 9.34
CA SER A 402 -3.28 -39.19 9.07
C SER A 402 -4.58 -39.36 9.86
N CYS A 403 -4.76 -38.66 10.97
CA CYS A 403 -5.89 -38.94 11.86
C CYS A 403 -6.88 -37.79 11.94
N GLY A 404 -7.76 -37.70 10.96
CA GLY A 404 -8.99 -36.89 11.04
C GLY A 404 -8.84 -35.43 11.50
N TYR A 405 -7.64 -34.87 11.37
CA TYR A 405 -7.38 -33.47 11.80
C TYR A 405 -8.34 -32.48 11.13
N GLN A 406 -8.61 -32.68 9.85
CA GLN A 406 -9.47 -31.78 9.10
C GLN A 406 -10.94 -31.88 9.50
N GLU A 407 -11.39 -33.07 9.76
CA GLU A 407 -12.74 -33.38 10.24
C GLU A 407 -12.93 -32.73 11.63
N ARG A 408 -11.97 -32.93 12.54
CA ARG A 408 -12.00 -32.31 13.87
C ARG A 408 -12.01 -30.79 13.79
N MET A 409 -11.16 -30.22 12.93
CA MET A 409 -11.12 -28.76 12.69
C MET A 409 -12.43 -28.25 12.12
N THR A 410 -12.99 -28.95 11.16
CA THR A 410 -14.27 -28.56 10.55
C THR A 410 -15.40 -28.58 11.57
N VAL A 411 -15.51 -29.67 12.35
CA VAL A 411 -16.51 -29.80 13.42
C VAL A 411 -16.32 -28.69 14.48
N TYR A 412 -15.08 -28.43 14.87
CA TYR A 412 -14.79 -27.36 15.82
C TYR A 412 -15.32 -25.99 15.34
N TYR A 413 -15.01 -25.58 14.11
CA TYR A 413 -15.51 -24.31 13.58
C TYR A 413 -17.01 -24.33 13.30
N ALA A 414 -17.53 -25.43 12.76
CA ALA A 414 -18.94 -25.55 12.37
C ALA A 414 -19.90 -25.59 13.55
N PHE A 415 -19.48 -26.19 14.68
CA PHE A 415 -20.30 -26.36 15.87
C PHE A 415 -19.81 -25.50 17.05
N ALA A 416 -18.60 -25.77 17.57
CA ALA A 416 -18.13 -25.11 18.77
C ALA A 416 -17.91 -23.61 18.60
N ALA A 417 -17.17 -23.22 17.56
CA ALA A 417 -16.92 -21.82 17.29
C ALA A 417 -18.18 -21.06 16.85
N ALA A 418 -19.15 -21.76 16.27
CA ALA A 418 -20.44 -21.20 15.92
C ALA A 418 -21.33 -20.99 17.13
N TYR A 419 -21.30 -21.88 18.11
CA TYR A 419 -22.14 -21.84 19.32
C TYR A 419 -21.64 -20.81 20.33
N ALA A 420 -20.32 -20.74 20.56
CA ALA A 420 -19.69 -19.88 21.57
C ALA A 420 -19.88 -18.39 21.27
N LYS A 421 -20.27 -17.61 22.27
CA LYS A 421 -20.55 -16.15 22.13
C LYS A 421 -19.32 -15.32 21.83
N TRP A 422 -18.14 -15.75 22.28
CA TRP A 422 -16.86 -15.04 22.19
C TRP A 422 -15.79 -15.80 21.39
N SER A 423 -16.20 -16.84 20.68
CA SER A 423 -15.33 -17.75 19.95
C SER A 423 -14.38 -17.09 18.95
N TRP A 424 -14.83 -15.98 18.32
CA TRP A 424 -14.02 -15.26 17.36
C TRP A 424 -12.72 -14.68 17.95
N LEU A 425 -12.68 -14.40 19.27
CA LEU A 425 -11.48 -13.94 19.96
C LEU A 425 -10.53 -15.07 20.38
N TYR A 426 -11.07 -16.28 20.60
CA TYR A 426 -10.35 -17.39 21.21
C TYR A 426 -10.21 -18.61 20.31
N ALA A 427 -10.86 -18.60 19.14
CA ALA A 427 -10.95 -19.78 18.27
C ALA A 427 -9.60 -20.42 17.95
N ASP A 428 -8.57 -19.62 17.67
CA ASP A 428 -7.24 -20.16 17.33
C ASP A 428 -6.52 -20.72 18.57
N HIS A 429 -6.61 -20.07 19.74
CA HIS A 429 -5.99 -20.56 20.98
C HIS A 429 -6.65 -21.85 21.48
N MET A 430 -7.99 -21.88 21.51
CA MET A 430 -8.73 -23.07 21.95
C MET A 430 -8.53 -24.26 21.01
N ARG A 431 -8.37 -23.98 19.72
CA ARG A 431 -8.03 -25.01 18.73
C ARG A 431 -6.70 -25.69 19.10
N ASP A 432 -5.67 -24.90 19.32
CA ASP A 432 -4.31 -25.39 19.58
C ASP A 432 -4.27 -26.17 20.91
N ASP A 433 -5.02 -25.73 21.92
CA ASP A 433 -5.05 -26.38 23.24
C ASP A 433 -5.84 -27.69 23.27
N ILE A 434 -6.90 -27.83 22.45
CA ILE A 434 -7.83 -28.96 22.53
C ILE A 434 -7.65 -29.94 21.37
N ILE A 435 -7.54 -29.42 20.14
CA ILE A 435 -7.64 -30.23 18.90
C ILE A 435 -6.27 -30.56 18.33
N ASP A 436 -5.28 -29.69 18.55
CA ASP A 436 -3.93 -29.94 18.08
C ASP A 436 -3.30 -31.01 18.96
N ASP A 437 -2.80 -32.09 18.33
CA ASP A 437 -2.19 -33.23 19.00
C ASP A 437 -0.93 -32.86 19.79
N GLY A 438 -0.63 -31.53 19.85
CA GLY A 438 0.46 -30.91 20.60
C GLY A 438 1.78 -31.64 20.38
N TRP A 439 2.83 -30.90 20.15
CA TRP A 439 4.18 -31.43 19.95
C TRP A 439 4.79 -32.13 21.20
N GLU A 440 3.97 -32.35 22.25
CA GLU A 440 4.39 -33.10 23.43
C GLU A 440 4.22 -34.61 23.18
N TYR A 441 5.37 -35.22 23.07
CA TYR A 441 5.54 -36.66 22.86
C TYR A 441 5.17 -37.41 24.15
N ASP A 442 3.93 -37.90 24.21
CA ASP A 442 3.55 -38.87 25.22
C ASP A 442 4.01 -40.29 24.82
N ALA A 443 4.30 -41.11 25.81
CA ALA A 443 4.85 -42.45 25.58
C ALA A 443 3.93 -43.28 24.66
N PRO A 444 4.49 -44.07 23.71
CA PRO A 444 3.69 -44.97 22.86
C PRO A 444 2.85 -45.91 23.73
N ASP A 445 1.69 -46.33 23.20
CA ASP A 445 0.68 -47.19 23.83
C ASP A 445 -0.02 -46.58 25.07
N THR A 446 0.01 -45.29 25.28
CA THR A 446 -0.80 -44.61 26.31
C THR A 446 -2.02 -43.95 25.69
N LYS A 447 -3.17 -44.17 26.33
CA LYS A 447 -4.40 -43.47 26.02
C LYS A 447 -4.33 -42.10 26.70
N ASN A 448 -4.31 -41.04 25.91
CA ASN A 448 -4.29 -39.67 26.41
C ASN A 448 -5.69 -39.09 26.33
N VAL A 449 -6.07 -38.28 27.29
CA VAL A 449 -7.36 -37.58 27.35
C VAL A 449 -7.12 -36.11 27.66
N LYS A 450 -7.62 -35.24 26.80
CA LYS A 450 -7.73 -33.83 27.05
C LYS A 450 -9.19 -33.45 27.27
N GLU A 451 -9.48 -32.70 28.31
CA GLU A 451 -10.81 -32.22 28.63
C GLU A 451 -10.75 -30.70 28.81
N ALA A 452 -11.74 -30.00 28.25
CA ALA A 452 -11.90 -28.57 28.43
C ALA A 452 -13.37 -28.20 28.47
N HIS A 453 -13.68 -27.13 29.17
CA HIS A 453 -15.01 -26.56 29.24
C HIS A 453 -14.96 -25.09 28.79
N LEU A 454 -15.79 -24.71 27.82
CA LEU A 454 -15.84 -23.38 27.27
C LEU A 454 -17.24 -22.97 26.83
N ASP A 455 -17.73 -21.85 27.32
CA ASP A 455 -18.99 -21.18 26.91
C ASP A 455 -20.23 -22.13 26.88
N GLY A 456 -20.31 -23.10 27.81
CA GLY A 456 -21.41 -24.08 27.88
C GLY A 456 -21.22 -25.26 26.93
N LEU A 457 -20.00 -25.55 26.52
CA LEU A 457 -19.61 -26.74 25.79
C LEU A 457 -18.54 -27.51 26.55
N ASP A 458 -18.72 -28.82 26.61
CA ASP A 458 -17.74 -29.77 27.09
C ASP A 458 -16.99 -30.41 25.93
N PHE A 459 -15.69 -30.32 26.00
CA PHE A 459 -14.77 -30.93 25.03
C PHE A 459 -14.07 -32.08 25.66
N ARG A 460 -14.06 -33.23 24.97
CA ARG A 460 -13.29 -34.38 25.36
C ARG A 460 -12.58 -34.93 24.14
N TYR A 461 -11.25 -34.92 24.17
CA TYR A 461 -10.40 -35.43 23.12
C TYR A 461 -9.55 -36.58 23.65
N GLU A 462 -9.82 -37.78 23.18
CA GLU A 462 -9.10 -39.02 23.48
C GLU A 462 -8.26 -39.40 22.29
N TYR A 463 -6.98 -39.73 22.50
CA TYR A 463 -6.12 -40.16 21.42
C TYR A 463 -5.09 -41.18 21.91
N GLU A 464 -4.70 -42.09 20.99
CA GLU A 464 -3.80 -43.21 21.25
C GLU A 464 -2.76 -43.29 20.12
N TYR A 465 -1.48 -43.40 20.48
CA TYR A 465 -0.39 -43.54 19.51
C TYR A 465 -0.09 -45.03 19.23
N SER A 466 0.15 -45.38 17.97
CA SER A 466 0.57 -46.69 17.57
C SER A 466 2.01 -46.97 17.97
N ASN A 467 2.26 -48.21 18.43
CA ASN A 467 3.60 -48.72 18.70
C ASN A 467 4.38 -49.08 17.39
N THR A 468 3.79 -48.86 16.22
CA THR A 468 4.44 -49.10 14.94
C THR A 468 5.21 -47.88 14.51
N ASP A 469 6.40 -48.04 13.90
CA ASP A 469 7.31 -47.01 13.37
C ASP A 469 6.70 -46.14 12.24
N THR A 470 5.40 -45.85 12.28
CA THR A 470 4.74 -44.92 11.38
C THR A 470 5.08 -43.48 11.78
N VAL A 471 6.21 -43.03 11.29
CA VAL A 471 6.69 -41.68 11.44
C VAL A 471 6.11 -40.85 10.33
N ASN A 472 5.49 -39.73 10.66
CA ASN A 472 5.16 -38.71 9.65
C ASN A 472 6.42 -38.34 8.88
N VAL A 473 6.47 -38.68 7.58
CA VAL A 473 7.63 -38.51 6.71
C VAL A 473 8.15 -37.05 6.68
N TYR A 474 7.26 -36.09 6.97
CA TYR A 474 7.59 -34.67 6.97
C TYR A 474 8.01 -34.12 8.34
N LEU A 475 7.49 -34.72 9.44
CA LEU A 475 7.70 -34.19 10.80
C LEU A 475 8.60 -35.08 11.65
N ASN A 476 8.90 -36.29 11.19
CA ASN A 476 9.67 -37.30 11.92
C ASN A 476 9.11 -37.63 13.33
N GLN A 477 7.77 -37.60 13.47
CA GLN A 477 7.05 -37.79 14.73
C GLN A 477 5.95 -38.85 14.59
N PRO A 478 5.67 -39.63 15.61
CA PRO A 478 4.53 -40.53 15.61
C PRO A 478 3.22 -39.76 15.60
N MET A 479 2.24 -40.26 14.88
CA MET A 479 0.89 -39.71 14.79
C MET A 479 -0.09 -40.64 15.50
N PRO A 480 -1.13 -40.09 16.19
CA PRO A 480 -2.15 -40.95 16.78
C PRO A 480 -2.83 -41.77 15.69
N TYR A 481 -3.05 -43.08 15.99
CA TYR A 481 -3.72 -43.97 15.06
C TYR A 481 -5.22 -44.07 15.33
N HIS A 482 -5.65 -43.81 16.56
CA HIS A 482 -7.03 -43.74 16.96
C HIS A 482 -7.28 -42.48 17.75
N SER A 483 -8.32 -41.71 17.40
CA SER A 483 -8.72 -40.53 18.16
C SER A 483 -10.23 -40.36 18.17
N VAL A 484 -10.74 -39.85 19.27
CA VAL A 484 -12.16 -39.51 19.47
C VAL A 484 -12.27 -38.10 20.03
N LEU A 485 -12.88 -37.22 19.28
CA LEU A 485 -13.25 -35.88 19.74
C LEU A 485 -14.76 -35.84 19.99
N THR A 486 -15.19 -35.55 21.19
CA THR A 486 -16.59 -35.25 21.51
C THR A 486 -16.75 -33.83 21.95
N ILE A 487 -17.71 -33.13 21.37
CA ILE A 487 -18.11 -31.78 21.75
C ILE A 487 -19.59 -31.84 22.10
N GLU A 488 -19.96 -31.53 23.33
CA GLU A 488 -21.31 -31.65 23.86
C GLU A 488 -21.73 -30.36 24.54
N LYS A 489 -23.03 -30.01 24.44
CA LYS A 489 -23.63 -28.92 25.21
C LYS A 489 -23.88 -29.38 26.65
N GLU A 490 -23.68 -28.48 27.61
CA GLU A 490 -24.09 -28.66 29.02
C GLU A 490 -25.57 -28.87 29.23
#